data_e3b04e0f1a67072bf33144cad3f79b14
#
_entry.id   e3b04e0f1a67072bf33144cad3f79b14
#
_cell.length_a   1.000
_cell.length_b   1.000
_cell.length_c   1.000
_cell.angle_alpha   90.00
_cell.angle_beta   90.00
_cell.angle_gamma   90.00
#
_symmetry.space_group_name_H-M   'P 1'
#
loop_
_entity.id
_entity.type
_entity.pdbx_description
1 polymer ?
#
loop_
_entity_poly.entity_id
_entity_poly.type
_entity_poly.pdbx_seq_one_letter_code
_entity_poly.pdbx_strand_id
1 'polypeptide(L)'
;METRQLYNRLKSSAKKRGIVFSLTLTDLNNLTFPITCPVLGIPLRFNRGQLREDSYSIDRIDSTKGYEIDNIVVVSWRANRLKNNASSEEMQRISEFYKNFKDFYY
;
A
#
# COMPACT_ATOMS: atom_id res chain seq x y z
N MET A 1 -19.09 -2.10 2.75
CA MET A 1 -19.15 -2.72 1.43
C MET A 1 -17.81 -2.73 0.73
N GLU A 2 -17.28 -1.58 0.46
CA GLU A 2 -15.99 -1.49 -0.22
C GLU A 2 -14.84 -2.03 0.62
N THR A 3 -14.92 -1.85 1.95
CA THR A 3 -13.93 -2.41 2.85
C THR A 3 -13.94 -3.93 2.84
N ARG A 4 -15.11 -4.56 2.64
CA ARG A 4 -15.20 -6.01 2.54
C ARG A 4 -14.47 -6.53 1.30
N GLN A 5 -14.61 -5.85 0.17
CA GLN A 5 -13.90 -6.23 -1.06
C GLN A 5 -12.40 -6.09 -0.88
N LEU A 6 -11.97 -5.00 -0.26
CA LEU A 6 -10.57 -4.76 0.05
C LEU A 6 -10.03 -5.85 0.98
N TYR A 7 -10.79 -6.18 2.03
CA TYR A 7 -10.43 -7.23 2.97
C TYR A 7 -10.25 -8.58 2.27
N ASN A 8 -11.22 -8.97 1.45
CA ASN A 8 -11.19 -10.27 0.77
C ASN A 8 -10.01 -10.35 -0.19
N ARG A 9 -9.75 -9.28 -0.93
CA ARG A 9 -8.62 -9.22 -1.87
C ARG A 9 -7.30 -9.32 -1.13
N LEU A 10 -7.15 -8.60 -0.05
CA LEU A 10 -5.93 -8.57 0.75
C LEU A 10 -5.67 -9.95 1.38
N LYS A 11 -6.71 -10.56 1.96
CA LYS A 11 -6.61 -11.87 2.59
C LYS A 11 -6.24 -12.94 1.58
N SER A 12 -6.86 -12.91 0.41
CA SER A 12 -6.57 -13.85 -0.68
C SER A 12 -5.14 -13.70 -1.17
N SER A 13 -4.69 -12.47 -1.37
CA SER A 13 -3.33 -12.18 -1.80
C SER A 13 -2.30 -12.65 -0.78
N ALA A 14 -2.55 -12.38 0.49
CA ALA A 14 -1.66 -12.81 1.58
C ALA A 14 -1.53 -14.33 1.60
N LYS A 15 -2.66 -15.04 1.44
CA LYS A 15 -2.66 -16.50 1.41
C LYS A 15 -1.80 -17.04 0.27
N LYS A 16 -1.95 -16.48 -0.92
CA LYS A 16 -1.16 -16.89 -2.10
C LYS A 16 0.32 -16.65 -1.93
N ARG A 17 0.68 -15.61 -1.20
CA ARG A 17 2.08 -15.20 -0.99
C ARG A 17 2.69 -15.79 0.28
N GLY A 18 1.90 -16.57 1.03
CA GLY A 18 2.37 -17.15 2.29
C GLY A 18 2.65 -16.14 3.39
N ILE A 19 1.92 -15.02 3.39
CA ILE A 19 2.09 -13.95 4.36
C ILE A 19 1.08 -14.12 5.48
N VAL A 20 1.53 -14.02 6.73
CA VAL A 20 0.65 -14.08 7.90
C VAL A 20 -0.38 -12.97 7.82
N PHE A 21 -1.64 -13.29 8.09
CA PHE A 21 -2.75 -12.37 8.00
C PHE A 21 -3.62 -12.50 9.25
N SER A 22 -3.54 -11.53 10.14
CA SER A 22 -4.30 -11.52 11.39
C SER A 22 -5.36 -10.43 11.44
N LEU A 23 -5.55 -9.70 10.35
CA LEU A 23 -6.57 -8.66 10.27
C LEU A 23 -7.97 -9.24 10.20
N THR A 24 -8.93 -8.53 10.78
CA THR A 24 -10.35 -8.85 10.66
C THR A 24 -11.04 -7.79 9.81
N LEU A 25 -12.25 -8.09 9.35
CA LEU A 25 -13.05 -7.10 8.64
C LEU A 25 -13.34 -5.90 9.54
N THR A 26 -13.55 -6.12 10.83
CA THR A 26 -13.76 -5.05 11.81
C THR A 26 -12.53 -4.14 11.88
N ASP A 27 -11.34 -4.70 11.84
CA ASP A 27 -10.10 -3.90 11.81
C ASP A 27 -10.11 -2.94 10.62
N LEU A 28 -10.46 -3.43 9.43
CA LEU A 28 -10.51 -2.60 8.24
C LEU A 28 -11.61 -1.55 8.31
N ASN A 29 -12.77 -1.91 8.85
CA ASN A 29 -13.88 -0.95 9.01
C ASN A 29 -13.52 0.19 9.95
N ASN A 30 -12.59 -0.04 10.88
CA ASN A 30 -12.15 0.96 11.85
C ASN A 30 -10.95 1.76 11.39
N LEU A 31 -10.36 1.43 10.23
CA LEU A 31 -9.25 2.21 9.69
C LEU A 31 -9.75 3.57 9.21
N THR A 32 -8.87 4.56 9.34
CA THR A 32 -9.08 5.85 8.70
C THR A 32 -8.58 5.76 7.27
N PHE A 33 -9.48 5.99 6.31
CA PHE A 33 -9.13 6.01 4.89
C PHE A 33 -8.91 7.47 4.51
N PRO A 34 -7.65 7.89 4.25
CA PRO A 34 -7.38 9.29 3.96
C PRO A 34 -7.96 9.71 2.60
N ILE A 35 -8.22 11.00 2.44
CA ILE A 35 -8.71 11.56 1.18
C ILE A 35 -7.63 11.52 0.12
N THR A 36 -6.37 11.72 0.54
CA THR A 36 -5.23 11.68 -0.35
C THR A 36 -4.19 10.68 0.16
N CYS A 37 -3.42 10.14 -0.78
CA CYS A 37 -2.33 9.21 -0.46
C CYS A 37 -1.27 9.95 0.39
N PRO A 38 -0.95 9.44 1.58
CA PRO A 38 0.05 10.10 2.43
C PRO A 38 1.46 10.08 1.83
N VAL A 39 1.72 9.22 0.85
CA VAL A 39 3.03 9.12 0.21
C VAL A 39 3.11 10.03 -1.02
N LEU A 40 2.14 9.92 -1.92
CA LEU A 40 2.20 10.58 -3.23
C LEU A 40 1.29 11.81 -3.35
N GLY A 41 0.38 12.01 -2.40
CA GLY A 41 -0.52 13.16 -2.41
C GLY A 41 -1.64 13.09 -3.44
N ILE A 42 -1.80 11.98 -4.14
CA ILE A 42 -2.89 11.82 -5.11
C ILE A 42 -4.20 11.52 -4.39
N PRO A 43 -5.34 12.01 -4.92
CA PRO A 43 -6.64 11.67 -4.36
C PRO A 43 -6.89 10.16 -4.42
N LEU A 44 -7.52 9.62 -3.37
CA LEU A 44 -7.78 8.18 -3.27
C LEU A 44 -9.27 7.90 -3.41
N ARG A 45 -9.58 6.73 -3.96
CA ARG A 45 -10.96 6.25 -4.10
C ARG A 45 -11.02 4.73 -4.10
N PHE A 46 -12.22 4.22 -3.81
CA PHE A 46 -12.53 2.81 -4.02
C PHE A 46 -12.99 2.64 -5.47
N ASN A 47 -12.16 1.98 -6.27
CA ASN A 47 -12.48 1.71 -7.69
C ASN A 47 -13.09 0.32 -7.78
N ARG A 48 -14.39 0.25 -7.95
CA ARG A 48 -15.13 -1.01 -7.96
C ARG A 48 -14.63 -1.95 -9.05
N GLY A 49 -14.33 -3.18 -8.64
CA GLY A 49 -14.00 -4.26 -9.55
C GLY A 49 -12.70 -4.12 -10.30
N GLN A 50 -11.93 -3.06 -10.07
CA GLN A 50 -10.71 -2.81 -10.82
C GLN A 50 -9.71 -2.01 -9.99
N LEU A 51 -8.47 -2.50 -9.90
CA LEU A 51 -7.38 -1.75 -9.28
C LEU A 51 -6.89 -0.68 -10.25
N ARG A 52 -6.78 0.55 -9.73
CA ARG A 52 -6.23 1.69 -10.46
C ARG A 52 -5.14 2.34 -9.61
N GLU A 53 -4.38 3.23 -10.22
CA GLU A 53 -3.29 3.92 -9.53
C GLU A 53 -3.77 4.64 -8.26
N ASP A 54 -4.99 5.16 -8.27
CA ASP A 54 -5.58 5.90 -7.16
C ASP A 54 -6.44 5.05 -6.22
N SER A 55 -6.44 3.73 -6.37
CA SER A 55 -7.18 2.84 -5.48
C SER A 55 -6.55 2.81 -4.09
N TYR A 56 -7.40 2.72 -3.07
CA TYR A 56 -6.94 2.43 -1.72
C TYR A 56 -6.22 1.09 -1.69
N SER A 57 -5.09 1.06 -1.01
CA SER A 57 -4.29 -0.14 -0.84
C SER A 57 -3.76 -0.21 0.57
N ILE A 58 -3.62 -1.43 1.08
CA ILE A 58 -3.06 -1.67 2.41
C ILE A 58 -1.62 -2.15 2.23
N ASP A 59 -0.67 -1.40 2.75
CA ASP A 59 0.74 -1.74 2.69
C ASP A 59 1.21 -2.17 4.08
N ARG A 60 2.14 -3.12 4.12
CA ARG A 60 2.83 -3.47 5.35
C ARG A 60 3.96 -2.47 5.57
N ILE A 61 4.00 -1.89 6.75
CA ILE A 61 5.06 -0.93 7.10
C ILE A 61 6.41 -1.65 7.05
N ASP A 62 6.49 -2.80 7.69
CA ASP A 62 7.65 -3.69 7.65
C ASP A 62 7.27 -4.92 6.82
N SER A 63 7.86 -5.06 5.63
CA SER A 63 7.52 -6.13 4.69
C SER A 63 8.06 -7.49 5.13
N THR A 64 8.86 -7.56 6.18
CA THR A 64 9.31 -8.84 6.76
C THR A 64 8.30 -9.42 7.74
N LYS A 65 7.29 -8.63 8.13
CA LYS A 65 6.21 -9.06 9.03
C LYS A 65 4.91 -9.20 8.26
N GLY A 66 3.89 -9.74 8.95
CA GLY A 66 2.59 -9.99 8.35
C GLY A 66 1.67 -8.77 8.36
N TYR A 67 0.45 -9.02 7.88
CA TYR A 67 -0.63 -8.04 7.94
C TYR A 67 -1.24 -8.07 9.35
N GLU A 68 -0.79 -7.15 10.17
CA GLU A 68 -1.22 -6.98 11.56
C GLU A 68 -1.62 -5.52 11.74
N ILE A 69 -2.52 -5.24 12.69
CA ILE A 69 -3.10 -3.91 12.84
C ILE A 69 -2.06 -2.81 13.07
N ASP A 70 -0.95 -3.14 13.72
CA ASP A 70 0.13 -2.19 13.99
C ASP A 70 1.20 -2.16 12.91
N ASN A 71 1.04 -2.95 11.85
CA ASN A 71 2.01 -3.06 10.76
C ASN A 71 1.40 -2.69 9.41
N ILE A 72 0.31 -1.95 9.38
CA ILE A 72 -0.34 -1.58 8.13
C ILE A 72 -0.54 -0.08 8.02
N VAL A 73 -0.57 0.40 6.79
CA VAL A 73 -0.87 1.78 6.48
C VAL A 73 -1.67 1.83 5.18
N VAL A 74 -2.59 2.79 5.10
CA VAL A 74 -3.43 2.98 3.92
C VAL A 74 -2.73 3.96 2.98
N VAL A 75 -2.43 3.49 1.79
CA VAL A 75 -1.75 4.29 0.75
C VAL A 75 -2.47 4.06 -0.59
N SER A 76 -2.01 4.72 -1.64
CA SER A 76 -2.48 4.42 -2.99
C SER A 76 -1.87 3.10 -3.49
N TRP A 77 -2.58 2.42 -4.38
CA TRP A 77 -2.01 1.25 -5.07
C TRP A 77 -0.73 1.62 -5.81
N ARG A 78 -0.67 2.84 -6.36
CA ARG A 78 0.55 3.34 -7.01
C ARG A 78 1.73 3.35 -6.05
N ALA A 79 1.56 3.94 -4.86
CA ALA A 79 2.63 4.01 -3.87
C ALA A 79 3.05 2.61 -3.40
N ASN A 80 2.07 1.75 -3.14
CA ASN A 80 2.34 0.38 -2.71
C ASN A 80 3.10 -0.40 -3.77
N ARG A 81 2.70 -0.29 -5.02
CA ARG A 81 3.36 -0.96 -6.14
C ARG A 81 4.79 -0.46 -6.35
N LEU A 82 5.01 0.85 -6.24
CA LEU A 82 6.35 1.43 -6.37
C LEU A 82 7.26 0.98 -5.23
N LYS A 83 6.76 0.93 -4.02
CA LYS A 83 7.53 0.46 -2.87
C LYS A 83 7.83 -1.02 -2.96
N ASN A 84 6.82 -1.82 -3.33
CA ASN A 84 6.90 -3.28 -3.36
C ASN A 84 7.48 -3.79 -2.02
N ASN A 85 8.60 -4.48 -2.04
CA ASN A 85 9.25 -4.99 -0.83
C ASN A 85 10.55 -4.24 -0.50
N ALA A 86 10.74 -3.07 -1.07
CA ALA A 86 11.95 -2.27 -0.81
C ALA A 86 11.97 -1.79 0.64
N SER A 87 13.15 -1.78 1.23
CA SER A 87 13.37 -1.15 2.53
C SER A 87 13.45 0.36 2.36
N SER A 88 13.32 1.10 3.48
CA SER A 88 13.46 2.55 3.44
C SER A 88 14.86 2.96 2.96
N GLU A 89 15.88 2.19 3.35
CA GLU A 89 17.24 2.45 2.90
C GLU A 89 17.38 2.26 1.39
N GLU A 90 16.80 1.19 0.85
CA GLU A 90 16.82 0.94 -0.59
C GLU A 90 16.08 2.03 -1.35
N MET A 91 14.92 2.46 -0.86
CA MET A 91 14.16 3.54 -1.48
C MET A 91 14.94 4.85 -1.47
N GLN A 92 15.64 5.14 -0.39
CA GLN A 92 16.47 6.33 -0.28
C GLN A 92 17.62 6.27 -1.30
N ARG A 93 18.28 5.14 -1.43
CA ARG A 93 19.37 4.95 -2.39
C ARG A 93 18.90 5.14 -3.82
N ILE A 94 17.73 4.60 -4.16
CA ILE A 94 17.12 4.79 -5.47
C ILE A 94 16.85 6.27 -5.73
N SER A 95 16.22 6.94 -4.77
CA SER A 95 15.90 8.36 -4.89
C SER A 95 17.15 9.20 -5.08
N GLU A 96 18.18 8.95 -4.28
CA GLU A 96 19.43 9.72 -4.35
C GLU A 96 20.14 9.50 -5.67
N PHE A 97 20.16 8.27 -6.17
CA PHE A 97 20.78 7.95 -7.44
C PHE A 97 20.13 8.77 -8.57
N TYR A 98 18.80 8.71 -8.66
CA TYR A 98 18.08 9.36 -9.75
C TYR A 98 18.03 10.88 -9.63
N LYS A 99 18.19 11.43 -8.44
CA LYS A 99 18.34 12.88 -8.28
C LYS A 99 19.52 13.46 -9.05
N ASN A 100 20.56 12.68 -9.22
CA ASN A 100 21.76 13.10 -9.95
C ASN A 100 21.51 13.24 -11.44
N PHE A 101 20.40 12.72 -11.95
CA PHE A 101 20.03 12.77 -13.36
C PHE A 101 18.79 13.64 -13.59
N LYS A 102 18.46 14.52 -12.66
CA LYS A 102 17.21 15.29 -12.72
C LYS A 102 17.04 16.09 -14.00
N ASP A 103 18.13 16.52 -14.62
CA ASP A 103 18.07 17.27 -15.87
C ASP A 103 17.59 16.41 -17.03
N PHE A 104 17.60 15.09 -16.88
CA PHE A 104 17.16 14.14 -17.89
C PHE A 104 15.79 13.55 -17.60
N TYR A 105 15.38 13.51 -16.33
CA TYR A 105 14.20 12.77 -15.88
C TYR A 105 13.12 13.65 -15.29
N TYR A 106 13.45 14.87 -14.99
CA TYR A 106 12.53 15.83 -14.35
C TYR A 106 12.59 17.17 -15.10
#